data_8f7b2beba89ca050d7647a57c314c890
#
_entry.id   8f7b2beba89ca050d7647a57c314c890
#
_cell.length_a   1.000
_cell.length_b   1.000
_cell.length_c   1.000
_cell.angle_alpha   90.00
_cell.angle_beta   90.00
_cell.angle_gamma   90.00
#
_symmetry.space_group_name_H-M   'P 1'
#
loop_
_entity.id
_entity.type
_entity.pdbx_description
1 polymer ?
#
loop_
_entity_poly.entity_id
_entity_poly.type
_entity_poly.pdbx_seq_one_letter_code
_entity_poly.pdbx_strand_id
1 'polypeptide(L)'
;METQQLSAGIGEWDILIQFVLGVVSALLGYLFMQKIRKAQNKNELTLNVISGMCVAGAVAILIEIGEFFIDFYKGTNLLHADLVTNDHWLYRLVGTAMSLDGQRYLLDMDEDMLLTILGGIITTAVMCIAVRIKNKNMFVRVKKEKLKLSFGKWAEKKFSTEKAKLLKDCSAFDITFWWCTRAVMLYAFIVWENRPEAILLCANLIATFAITLIHIVFPEGTFFSRVNYRAQTLITTIVFLGSYCGNYVWLYNIVPRFDLFLHLVSGVLCVMGGYYIALTLVKPDSKKNAIIITAFAALFSFFIMPAWEISEFIGDFIWGTTNQGFYWGPSDSSFLFKVFGRGAYNTTLYPLYDTFYDVLLAVVTTIPTVVYVYLSLTSEFKKGKSLAQSKEEKETVIC
;
A
#
# COMPACT_ATOMS: atom_id res chain seq x y z
N MET A 1 -18.28 33.68 -20.23
CA MET A 1 -17.13 34.24 -19.51
C MET A 1 -17.27 34.18 -18.00
N GLU A 2 -18.41 34.53 -17.41
CA GLU A 2 -18.62 34.45 -15.94
C GLU A 2 -18.61 33.00 -15.41
N THR A 3 -19.18 32.06 -16.13
CA THR A 3 -19.17 30.64 -15.75
C THR A 3 -17.76 30.00 -15.76
N GLN A 4 -16.88 30.43 -16.66
CA GLN A 4 -15.49 29.96 -16.71
C GLN A 4 -14.62 30.54 -15.58
N GLN A 5 -14.90 31.77 -15.12
CA GLN A 5 -14.17 32.35 -13.96
C GLN A 5 -14.61 31.72 -12.64
N LEU A 6 -15.91 31.35 -12.51
CA LEU A 6 -16.37 30.63 -11.32
C LEU A 6 -15.78 29.22 -11.22
N SER A 7 -15.68 28.48 -12.33
CA SER A 7 -15.13 27.15 -12.34
C SER A 7 -13.63 27.11 -12.02
N ALA A 8 -12.85 28.07 -12.51
CA ALA A 8 -11.42 28.16 -12.20
C ALA A 8 -11.17 28.44 -10.69
N GLY A 9 -12.05 29.23 -10.03
CA GLY A 9 -11.94 29.49 -8.61
C GLY A 9 -12.30 28.30 -7.72
N ILE A 10 -13.20 27.43 -8.17
CA ILE A 10 -13.59 26.23 -7.42
C ILE A 10 -12.45 25.21 -7.38
N GLY A 11 -11.79 24.96 -8.52
CA GLY A 11 -10.68 23.99 -8.58
C GLY A 11 -9.48 24.37 -7.71
N GLU A 12 -9.17 25.68 -7.54
CA GLU A 12 -8.08 26.10 -6.64
C GLU A 12 -8.40 25.84 -5.15
N TRP A 13 -9.67 25.98 -4.77
CA TRP A 13 -10.11 25.69 -3.39
C TRP A 13 -10.14 24.21 -3.11
N ASP A 14 -10.46 23.40 -4.08
CA ASP A 14 -10.49 21.95 -3.97
C ASP A 14 -9.09 21.39 -3.67
N ILE A 15 -8.08 21.76 -4.43
CA ILE A 15 -6.67 21.45 -4.16
C ILE A 15 -6.29 21.74 -2.71
N LEU A 16 -6.67 22.92 -2.20
CA LEU A 16 -6.37 23.30 -0.81
C LEU A 16 -7.13 22.43 0.19
N ILE A 17 -8.40 22.16 -0.07
CA ILE A 17 -9.26 21.35 0.80
C ILE A 17 -8.71 19.94 0.93
N GLN A 18 -8.36 19.29 -0.16
CA GLN A 18 -7.82 17.93 -0.18
C GLN A 18 -6.47 17.86 0.56
N PHE A 19 -5.58 18.80 0.31
CA PHE A 19 -4.32 18.88 1.05
C PHE A 19 -4.53 19.07 2.56
N VAL A 20 -5.40 19.99 2.97
CA VAL A 20 -5.73 20.22 4.39
C VAL A 20 -6.39 19.00 5.02
N LEU A 21 -7.24 18.32 4.28
CA LEU A 21 -7.88 17.08 4.70
C LEU A 21 -6.83 16.00 5.01
N GLY A 22 -5.81 15.87 4.17
CA GLY A 22 -4.68 14.97 4.41
C GLY A 22 -3.90 15.33 5.67
N VAL A 23 -3.64 16.63 5.89
CA VAL A 23 -2.99 17.13 7.11
C VAL A 23 -3.80 16.78 8.35
N VAL A 24 -5.10 17.08 8.34
CA VAL A 24 -6.01 16.85 9.49
C VAL A 24 -6.14 15.35 9.77
N SER A 25 -6.36 14.55 8.74
CA SER A 25 -6.52 13.09 8.84
C SER A 25 -5.28 12.42 9.41
N ALA A 26 -4.09 12.81 8.92
CA ALA A 26 -2.83 12.30 9.45
C ALA A 26 -2.59 12.71 10.91
N LEU A 27 -2.90 13.95 11.26
CA LEU A 27 -2.80 14.42 12.65
C LEU A 27 -3.75 13.64 13.56
N LEU A 28 -5.00 13.45 13.16
CA LEU A 28 -5.99 12.68 13.92
C LEU A 28 -5.55 11.22 14.09
N GLY A 29 -5.07 10.57 13.02
CA GLY A 29 -4.54 9.21 13.08
C GLY A 29 -3.34 9.08 14.02
N TYR A 30 -2.40 10.01 13.95
CA TYR A 30 -1.26 10.08 14.85
C TYR A 30 -1.70 10.26 16.32
N LEU A 31 -2.57 11.24 16.61
CA LEU A 31 -3.04 11.53 17.97
C LEU A 31 -3.90 10.39 18.53
N PHE A 32 -4.72 9.77 17.70
CA PHE A 32 -5.52 8.61 18.10
C PHE A 32 -4.63 7.45 18.53
N MET A 33 -3.62 7.11 17.72
CA MET A 33 -2.67 6.05 18.06
C MET A 33 -1.85 6.42 19.31
N GLN A 34 -1.44 7.68 19.44
CA GLN A 34 -0.75 8.19 20.64
C GLN A 34 -1.60 8.06 21.90
N LYS A 35 -2.92 8.32 21.82
CA LYS A 35 -3.86 8.17 22.93
C LYS A 35 -4.03 6.71 23.35
N ILE A 36 -4.06 5.80 22.38
CA ILE A 36 -4.18 4.36 22.64
C ILE A 36 -2.89 3.82 23.26
N ARG A 37 -1.75 4.24 22.73
CA ARG A 37 -0.41 3.83 23.17
C ARG A 37 0.45 5.06 23.35
N LYS A 38 0.66 5.46 24.61
CA LYS A 38 1.59 6.53 24.91
C LYS A 38 2.98 6.14 24.42
N ALA A 39 3.52 6.91 23.48
CA ALA A 39 4.82 6.61 22.88
C ALA A 39 5.94 6.74 23.92
N GLN A 40 6.46 5.62 24.36
CA GLN A 40 7.55 5.54 25.34
C GLN A 40 8.89 5.18 24.70
N ASN A 41 8.84 4.63 23.49
CA ASN A 41 10.02 4.18 22.75
C ASN A 41 9.90 4.47 21.24
N LYS A 42 11.01 4.24 20.51
CA LYS A 42 11.11 4.51 19.08
C LYS A 42 10.09 3.73 18.23
N ASN A 43 9.77 2.50 18.63
CA ASN A 43 8.81 1.68 17.87
C ASN A 43 7.39 2.23 17.93
N GLU A 44 7.00 2.71 19.11
CA GLU A 44 5.67 3.31 19.31
C GLU A 44 5.54 4.63 18.54
N LEU A 45 6.62 5.43 18.48
CA LEU A 45 6.64 6.60 17.63
C LEU A 45 6.49 6.24 16.15
N THR A 46 7.22 5.23 15.69
CA THR A 46 7.10 4.75 14.30
C THR A 46 5.68 4.28 13.99
N LEU A 47 5.05 3.55 14.91
CA LEU A 47 3.66 3.14 14.77
C LEU A 47 2.72 4.34 14.64
N ASN A 48 2.84 5.35 15.51
CA ASN A 48 1.99 6.54 15.48
C ASN A 48 2.13 7.29 14.13
N VAL A 49 3.36 7.44 13.64
CA VAL A 49 3.67 8.13 12.38
C VAL A 49 3.06 7.39 11.19
N ILE A 50 3.33 6.08 11.07
CA ILE A 50 2.80 5.29 9.95
C ILE A 50 1.27 5.24 10.03
N SER A 51 0.69 5.12 11.22
CA SER A 51 -0.77 5.15 11.37
C SER A 51 -1.38 6.48 10.91
N GLY A 52 -0.70 7.61 11.15
CA GLY A 52 -1.13 8.91 10.62
C GLY A 52 -1.20 8.90 9.09
N MET A 53 -0.13 8.44 8.43
CA MET A 53 -0.11 8.30 6.96
C MET A 53 -1.22 7.39 6.45
N CYS A 54 -1.38 6.22 7.09
CA CYS A 54 -2.40 5.25 6.68
C CYS A 54 -3.83 5.79 6.85
N VAL A 55 -4.09 6.63 7.86
CA VAL A 55 -5.40 7.28 8.03
C VAL A 55 -5.63 8.30 6.92
N ALA A 56 -4.62 9.07 6.52
CA ALA A 56 -4.76 10.00 5.39
C ALA A 56 -5.13 9.26 4.09
N GLY A 57 -4.44 8.18 3.77
CA GLY A 57 -4.77 7.36 2.60
C GLY A 57 -6.16 6.71 2.66
N ALA A 58 -6.57 6.23 3.85
CA ALA A 58 -7.91 5.67 4.04
C ALA A 58 -9.01 6.74 3.87
N VAL A 59 -8.77 7.96 4.31
CA VAL A 59 -9.71 9.08 4.14
C VAL A 59 -9.79 9.47 2.67
N ALA A 60 -8.66 9.58 1.97
CA ALA A 60 -8.63 9.85 0.55
C ALA A 60 -9.55 8.88 -0.22
N ILE A 61 -9.31 7.57 -0.10
CA ILE A 61 -10.11 6.55 -0.77
C ILE A 61 -11.60 6.61 -0.41
N LEU A 62 -11.94 6.80 0.86
CA LEU A 62 -13.35 6.79 1.29
C LEU A 62 -14.12 8.00 0.77
N ILE A 63 -13.46 9.12 0.57
CA ILE A 63 -14.07 10.31 -0.01
C ILE A 63 -14.33 10.07 -1.49
N GLU A 64 -13.32 9.65 -2.26
CA GLU A 64 -13.47 9.38 -3.69
C GLU A 64 -14.56 8.33 -3.97
N ILE A 65 -14.60 7.25 -3.18
CA ILE A 65 -15.68 6.26 -3.28
C ILE A 65 -17.04 6.91 -2.98
N GLY A 66 -17.10 7.79 -1.97
CA GLY A 66 -18.32 8.49 -1.60
C GLY A 66 -18.80 9.43 -2.70
N GLU A 67 -17.92 10.23 -3.28
CA GLU A 67 -18.20 11.17 -4.36
C GLU A 67 -18.65 10.42 -5.63
N PHE A 68 -17.94 9.35 -5.99
CA PHE A 68 -18.35 8.49 -7.10
C PHE A 68 -19.77 7.95 -6.92
N PHE A 69 -20.14 7.43 -5.76
CA PHE A 69 -21.49 6.93 -5.53
C PHE A 69 -22.56 8.03 -5.54
N ILE A 70 -22.23 9.21 -5.01
CA ILE A 70 -23.16 10.36 -5.02
C ILE A 70 -23.41 10.82 -6.45
N ASP A 71 -22.36 10.98 -7.25
CA ASP A 71 -22.44 11.37 -8.65
C ASP A 71 -23.22 10.33 -9.45
N PHE A 72 -22.91 9.06 -9.22
CA PHE A 72 -23.55 7.96 -9.90
C PHE A 72 -25.07 7.88 -9.59
N TYR A 73 -25.45 8.08 -8.32
CA TYR A 73 -26.85 7.98 -7.87
C TYR A 73 -27.66 9.25 -8.15
N LYS A 74 -27.10 10.42 -7.89
CA LYS A 74 -27.81 11.69 -8.01
C LYS A 74 -27.62 12.38 -9.37
N GLY A 75 -26.60 11.98 -10.14
CA GLY A 75 -26.20 12.65 -11.37
C GLY A 75 -25.59 14.03 -11.09
N THR A 76 -24.93 14.19 -9.95
CA THR A 76 -24.08 15.34 -9.63
C THR A 76 -22.74 15.20 -10.35
N ASN A 77 -21.84 16.14 -10.21
CA ASN A 77 -20.49 16.12 -10.77
C ASN A 77 -19.48 16.55 -9.70
N LEU A 78 -19.44 15.80 -8.59
CA LEU A 78 -18.50 16.06 -7.49
C LEU A 78 -17.07 15.72 -7.90
N LEU A 79 -16.89 14.69 -8.73
CA LEU A 79 -15.62 14.32 -9.31
C LEU A 79 -15.11 15.29 -10.38
N HIS A 80 -15.76 16.41 -10.60
CA HIS A 80 -15.37 17.48 -11.53
C HIS A 80 -14.81 17.05 -12.89
N ALA A 81 -15.22 15.86 -13.36
CA ALA A 81 -14.66 15.18 -14.52
C ALA A 81 -14.67 16.01 -15.82
N ASP A 82 -15.52 17.04 -15.90
CA ASP A 82 -15.67 17.94 -17.03
C ASP A 82 -14.90 19.26 -16.92
N LEU A 83 -14.35 19.57 -15.74
CA LEU A 83 -13.68 20.85 -15.46
C LEU A 83 -12.16 20.87 -15.78
N VAL A 84 -11.56 19.72 -16.01
CA VAL A 84 -10.14 19.62 -16.27
C VAL A 84 -9.76 20.25 -17.61
N THR A 85 -9.00 21.33 -17.54
CA THR A 85 -8.52 22.08 -18.69
C THR A 85 -7.03 21.81 -18.95
N ASN A 86 -6.54 22.18 -20.17
CA ASN A 86 -5.13 22.08 -20.53
C ASN A 86 -4.21 22.96 -19.65
N ASP A 87 -4.78 23.87 -18.85
CA ASP A 87 -4.05 24.75 -17.96
C ASP A 87 -3.83 24.18 -16.56
N HIS A 88 -4.25 22.92 -16.32
CA HIS A 88 -4.09 22.27 -15.05
C HIS A 88 -2.62 22.23 -14.60
N TRP A 89 -2.35 22.41 -13.31
CA TRP A 89 -0.99 22.53 -12.77
C TRP A 89 -0.13 21.27 -12.99
N LEU A 90 -0.73 20.06 -12.95
CA LEU A 90 -0.03 18.82 -13.25
C LEU A 90 0.47 18.78 -14.71
N TYR A 91 -0.34 19.27 -15.66
CA TYR A 91 0.11 19.38 -17.06
C TYR A 91 1.25 20.38 -17.22
N ARG A 92 1.25 21.46 -16.44
CA ARG A 92 2.36 22.42 -16.44
C ARG A 92 3.64 21.85 -15.85
N LEU A 93 3.50 20.96 -14.84
CA LEU A 93 4.64 20.34 -14.16
C LEU A 93 5.33 19.27 -15.02
N VAL A 94 4.55 18.42 -15.67
CA VAL A 94 5.07 17.22 -16.37
C VAL A 94 5.26 17.47 -17.88
N GLY A 95 4.59 18.47 -18.44
CA GLY A 95 4.62 18.78 -19.87
C GLY A 95 3.57 18.03 -20.68
N THR A 96 3.36 18.46 -21.93
CA THR A 96 2.25 18.05 -22.78
C THR A 96 2.48 16.73 -23.53
N ALA A 97 3.19 15.77 -22.97
CA ALA A 97 3.61 14.56 -23.69
C ALA A 97 2.48 13.56 -23.98
N MET A 98 1.23 13.83 -23.57
CA MET A 98 0.16 12.83 -23.61
C MET A 98 -1.06 13.25 -24.43
N SER A 99 -1.69 12.27 -25.10
CA SER A 99 -3.00 12.42 -25.71
C SER A 99 -4.05 12.40 -24.59
N LEU A 100 -4.65 13.54 -24.35
CA LEU A 100 -5.38 13.88 -23.14
C LEU A 100 -6.83 13.32 -23.05
N ASP A 101 -7.33 12.70 -24.09
CA ASP A 101 -8.80 12.50 -24.21
C ASP A 101 -9.40 11.50 -23.20
N GLY A 102 -8.64 10.52 -22.73
CA GLY A 102 -9.14 9.56 -21.74
C GLY A 102 -8.76 9.87 -20.29
N GLN A 103 -7.66 10.60 -20.06
CA GLN A 103 -7.12 10.85 -18.72
C GLN A 103 -7.72 12.05 -18.00
N ARG A 104 -8.41 12.92 -18.71
CA ARG A 104 -9.03 14.12 -18.12
C ARG A 104 -10.00 13.81 -16.98
N TYR A 105 -10.71 12.70 -17.12
CA TYR A 105 -11.76 12.29 -16.18
C TYR A 105 -11.22 11.59 -14.94
N LEU A 106 -9.98 11.12 -15.00
CA LEU A 106 -9.27 10.54 -13.85
C LEU A 106 -8.51 11.59 -13.06
N LEU A 107 -8.17 12.70 -13.70
CA LEU A 107 -7.21 13.64 -13.14
C LEU A 107 -7.66 14.20 -11.79
N ASP A 108 -8.92 14.50 -11.63
CA ASP A 108 -9.51 15.02 -10.40
C ASP A 108 -9.38 14.00 -9.26
N MET A 109 -9.87 12.79 -9.47
CA MET A 109 -9.80 11.71 -8.48
C MET A 109 -8.35 11.39 -8.06
N ASP A 110 -7.44 11.27 -9.02
CA ASP A 110 -6.04 10.96 -8.73
C ASP A 110 -5.30 12.13 -8.09
N GLU A 111 -5.63 13.37 -8.47
CA GLU A 111 -5.10 14.57 -7.84
C GLU A 111 -5.53 14.68 -6.39
N ASP A 112 -6.78 14.46 -6.08
CA ASP A 112 -7.35 14.54 -4.76
C ASP A 112 -6.74 13.49 -3.83
N MET A 113 -6.63 12.25 -4.30
CA MET A 113 -5.92 11.21 -3.58
C MET A 113 -4.45 11.58 -3.36
N LEU A 114 -3.76 12.10 -4.37
CA LEU A 114 -2.37 12.50 -4.29
C LEU A 114 -2.16 13.65 -3.28
N LEU A 115 -2.98 14.69 -3.33
CA LEU A 115 -2.89 15.84 -2.45
C LEU A 115 -3.18 15.46 -0.99
N THR A 116 -4.19 14.62 -0.76
CA THR A 116 -4.52 14.10 0.57
C THR A 116 -3.36 13.25 1.13
N ILE A 117 -2.77 12.38 0.33
CA ILE A 117 -1.60 11.58 0.73
C ILE A 117 -0.38 12.49 0.99
N LEU A 118 -0.10 13.47 0.14
CA LEU A 118 1.00 14.42 0.34
C LEU A 118 0.83 15.23 1.61
N GLY A 119 -0.37 15.74 1.90
CA GLY A 119 -0.69 16.39 3.17
C GLY A 119 -0.39 15.49 4.37
N GLY A 120 -0.77 14.22 4.27
CA GLY A 120 -0.47 13.20 5.27
C GLY A 120 1.03 12.96 5.46
N ILE A 121 1.79 12.80 4.39
CA ILE A 121 3.25 12.60 4.43
C ILE A 121 3.96 13.79 5.08
N ILE A 122 3.63 15.01 4.66
CA ILE A 122 4.22 16.24 5.20
C ILE A 122 3.93 16.35 6.69
N THR A 123 2.69 16.15 7.10
CA THR A 123 2.28 16.20 8.50
C THR A 123 3.04 15.19 9.35
N THR A 124 3.13 13.94 8.91
CA THR A 124 3.84 12.90 9.66
C THR A 124 5.34 13.15 9.72
N ALA A 125 5.94 13.71 8.67
CA ALA A 125 7.34 14.13 8.66
C ALA A 125 7.59 15.26 9.69
N VAL A 126 6.74 16.28 9.72
CA VAL A 126 6.80 17.38 10.69
C VAL A 126 6.64 16.86 12.12
N MET A 127 5.70 15.95 12.37
CA MET A 127 5.51 15.34 13.69
C MET A 127 6.72 14.51 14.12
N CYS A 128 7.33 13.77 13.22
CA CYS A 128 8.59 13.04 13.46
C CYS A 128 9.71 14.00 13.91
N ILE A 129 9.88 15.09 13.18
CA ILE A 129 10.91 16.10 13.48
C ILE A 129 10.62 16.75 14.83
N ALA A 130 9.38 17.19 15.10
CA ALA A 130 8.98 17.82 16.35
C ALA A 130 9.22 16.91 17.56
N VAL A 131 8.83 15.64 17.48
CA VAL A 131 9.09 14.66 18.55
C VAL A 131 10.58 14.40 18.72
N ARG A 132 11.35 14.35 17.63
CA ARG A 132 12.82 14.19 17.70
C ARG A 132 13.50 15.36 18.39
N ILE A 133 13.07 16.57 18.12
CA ILE A 133 13.58 17.78 18.77
C ILE A 133 13.23 17.78 20.27
N LYS A 134 11.98 17.47 20.61
CA LYS A 134 11.49 17.47 21.99
C LYS A 134 12.12 16.38 22.84
N ASN A 135 12.36 15.20 22.29
CA ASN A 135 12.83 14.01 22.99
C ASN A 135 14.21 13.53 22.48
N LYS A 136 15.23 14.37 22.61
CA LYS A 136 16.62 14.00 22.20
C LYS A 136 17.09 12.64 22.74
N ASN A 137 16.60 12.21 23.89
CA ASN A 137 16.95 10.94 24.55
C ASN A 137 16.16 9.74 24.01
N MET A 138 15.05 9.95 23.30
CA MET A 138 14.23 8.86 22.77
C MET A 138 14.91 8.13 21.60
N PHE A 139 15.79 8.83 20.91
CA PHE A 139 16.65 8.28 19.87
C PHE A 139 18.03 8.03 20.50
N VAL A 140 18.12 6.99 21.31
CA VAL A 140 19.43 6.52 21.79
C VAL A 140 20.33 6.38 20.57
N ARG A 141 21.35 7.22 20.49
CA ARG A 141 22.47 6.97 19.61
C ARG A 141 22.96 5.57 19.96
N VAL A 142 22.65 4.59 19.15
CA VAL A 142 23.38 3.33 19.18
C VAL A 142 24.82 3.77 19.07
N LYS A 143 25.57 3.68 20.17
CA LYS A 143 27.03 3.87 20.16
C LYS A 143 27.49 2.95 19.04
N LYS A 144 27.90 3.53 17.92
CA LYS A 144 28.66 2.79 16.92
C LYS A 144 29.89 2.34 17.63
N GLU A 145 29.84 1.20 18.27
CA GLU A 145 31.08 0.45 18.49
C GLU A 145 31.65 0.31 17.08
N LYS A 146 32.75 1.03 16.87
CA LYS A 146 33.56 0.88 15.67
C LYS A 146 34.19 -0.50 15.76
N LEU A 147 33.39 -1.54 15.54
CA LEU A 147 33.91 -2.83 15.23
C LEU A 147 34.67 -2.66 13.91
N LYS A 148 35.98 -2.53 13.98
CA LYS A 148 36.91 -2.74 12.87
C LYS A 148 36.92 -4.24 12.51
N LEU A 149 35.76 -4.80 12.21
CA LEU A 149 35.69 -6.10 11.60
C LEU A 149 36.17 -5.95 10.15
N SER A 150 37.07 -6.82 9.71
CA SER A 150 37.38 -6.94 8.30
C SER A 150 36.05 -7.22 7.56
N PHE A 151 35.90 -6.72 6.34
CA PHE A 151 34.67 -6.88 5.53
C PHE A 151 34.21 -8.36 5.50
N GLY A 152 35.14 -9.33 5.41
CA GLY A 152 34.83 -10.75 5.43
C GLY A 152 34.14 -11.22 6.71
N LYS A 153 34.68 -10.85 7.89
CA LYS A 153 34.04 -11.19 9.18
C LYS A 153 32.71 -10.50 9.40
N TRP A 154 32.55 -9.27 8.91
CA TRP A 154 31.27 -8.58 8.94
C TRP A 154 30.23 -9.30 8.07
N ALA A 155 30.59 -9.64 6.84
CA ALA A 155 29.72 -10.33 5.90
C ALA A 155 29.29 -11.71 6.43
N GLU A 156 30.22 -12.49 6.96
CA GLU A 156 29.94 -13.81 7.57
C GLU A 156 28.96 -13.70 8.73
N LYS A 157 29.20 -12.77 9.67
CA LYS A 157 28.30 -12.52 10.79
C LYS A 157 26.92 -12.08 10.31
N LYS A 158 26.85 -11.15 9.35
CA LYS A 158 25.59 -10.66 8.80
C LYS A 158 24.81 -11.79 8.11
N PHE A 159 25.49 -12.60 7.30
CA PHE A 159 24.87 -13.70 6.56
C PHE A 159 24.31 -14.78 7.50
N SER A 160 25.04 -15.14 8.56
CA SER A 160 24.56 -16.11 9.56
C SER A 160 23.34 -15.60 10.32
N THR A 161 23.33 -14.32 10.69
CA THR A 161 22.19 -13.69 11.37
C THR A 161 20.96 -13.64 10.47
N GLU A 162 21.11 -13.24 9.21
CA GLU A 162 19.99 -13.15 8.26
C GLU A 162 19.46 -14.54 7.89
N LYS A 163 20.35 -15.55 7.75
CA LYS A 163 19.93 -16.95 7.55
C LYS A 163 19.06 -17.45 8.72
N ALA A 164 19.45 -17.16 9.95
CA ALA A 164 18.68 -17.56 11.13
C ALA A 164 17.28 -16.89 11.16
N LYS A 165 17.20 -15.61 10.83
CA LYS A 165 15.92 -14.89 10.73
C LYS A 165 15.04 -15.49 9.62
N LEU A 166 15.59 -15.71 8.45
CA LEU A 166 14.90 -16.28 7.31
C LEU A 166 14.29 -17.64 7.64
N LEU A 167 15.07 -18.54 8.23
CA LEU A 167 14.60 -19.88 8.63
C LEU A 167 13.56 -19.84 9.75
N LYS A 168 13.59 -18.82 10.61
CA LYS A 168 12.58 -18.60 11.64
C LYS A 168 11.25 -18.09 11.05
N ASP A 169 11.34 -17.16 10.11
CA ASP A 169 10.19 -16.43 9.60
C ASP A 169 9.46 -17.20 8.47
N CYS A 170 10.18 -17.96 7.66
CA CYS A 170 9.70 -18.54 6.42
C CYS A 170 9.63 -20.07 6.47
N SER A 171 8.61 -20.60 5.80
CA SER A 171 8.49 -22.03 5.53
C SER A 171 9.36 -22.45 4.32
N ALA A 172 9.53 -23.75 4.15
CA ALA A 172 10.17 -24.29 2.95
C ALA A 172 9.41 -23.91 1.68
N PHE A 173 8.07 -23.80 1.76
CA PHE A 173 7.23 -23.33 0.66
C PHE A 173 7.57 -21.89 0.24
N ASP A 174 7.71 -20.96 1.18
CA ASP A 174 8.06 -19.57 0.89
C ASP A 174 9.39 -19.49 0.10
N ILE A 175 10.40 -20.20 0.60
CA ILE A 175 11.74 -20.18 0.00
C ILE A 175 11.72 -20.80 -1.39
N THR A 176 11.04 -21.93 -1.56
CA THR A 176 10.91 -22.62 -2.86
C THR A 176 10.16 -21.71 -3.85
N PHE A 177 9.06 -21.12 -3.44
CA PHE A 177 8.29 -20.20 -4.26
C PHE A 177 9.15 -19.02 -4.77
N TRP A 178 9.94 -18.38 -3.90
CA TRP A 178 10.81 -17.29 -4.32
C TRP A 178 11.84 -17.72 -5.36
N TRP A 179 12.48 -18.88 -5.16
CA TRP A 179 13.50 -19.35 -6.08
C TRP A 179 12.91 -19.82 -7.41
N CYS A 180 11.77 -20.49 -7.40
CA CYS A 180 11.08 -20.86 -8.62
C CYS A 180 10.66 -19.62 -9.42
N THR A 181 10.04 -18.64 -8.76
CA THR A 181 9.64 -17.39 -9.40
C THR A 181 10.84 -16.65 -10.01
N ARG A 182 11.93 -16.52 -9.25
CA ARG A 182 13.17 -15.88 -9.74
C ARG A 182 13.78 -16.63 -10.92
N ALA A 183 13.80 -17.96 -10.88
CA ALA A 183 14.33 -18.77 -11.97
C ALA A 183 13.52 -18.58 -13.25
N VAL A 184 12.17 -18.55 -13.14
CA VAL A 184 11.28 -18.33 -14.28
C VAL A 184 11.47 -16.91 -14.85
N MET A 185 11.53 -15.89 -13.98
CA MET A 185 11.76 -14.50 -14.42
C MET A 185 13.15 -14.31 -15.04
N LEU A 186 14.18 -14.94 -14.47
CA LEU A 186 15.54 -14.89 -15.04
C LEU A 186 15.62 -15.59 -16.38
N TYR A 187 14.97 -16.74 -16.52
CA TYR A 187 14.87 -17.44 -17.80
C TYR A 187 14.19 -16.55 -18.85
N ALA A 188 13.07 -15.94 -18.50
CA ALA A 188 12.36 -15.03 -19.40
C ALA A 188 13.24 -13.81 -19.79
N PHE A 189 13.99 -13.25 -18.85
CA PHE A 189 14.93 -12.15 -19.12
C PHE A 189 16.01 -12.57 -20.14
N ILE A 190 16.60 -13.75 -19.98
CA ILE A 190 17.64 -14.25 -20.89
C ILE A 190 17.08 -14.54 -22.28
N VAL A 191 15.89 -15.13 -22.37
CA VAL A 191 15.29 -15.54 -23.67
C VAL A 191 14.74 -14.35 -24.44
N TRP A 192 14.29 -13.30 -23.74
CA TRP A 192 13.59 -12.15 -24.32
C TRP A 192 14.33 -10.81 -24.15
N GLU A 193 15.64 -10.85 -24.07
CA GLU A 193 16.50 -9.70 -23.79
C GLU A 193 16.28 -8.47 -24.70
N ASN A 194 15.79 -8.68 -25.94
CA ASN A 194 15.59 -7.61 -26.92
C ASN A 194 14.20 -6.94 -26.83
N ARG A 195 13.39 -7.24 -25.82
CA ARG A 195 12.10 -6.58 -25.64
C ARG A 195 12.21 -5.34 -24.78
N PRO A 196 11.40 -4.28 -25.03
CA PRO A 196 11.38 -3.08 -24.21
C PRO A 196 11.12 -3.38 -22.73
N GLU A 197 10.33 -4.42 -22.44
CA GLU A 197 9.95 -4.85 -21.10
C GLU A 197 11.09 -5.55 -20.33
N ALA A 198 12.22 -5.83 -20.95
CA ALA A 198 13.35 -6.49 -20.29
C ALA A 198 13.88 -5.68 -19.10
N ILE A 199 13.89 -4.35 -19.19
CA ILE A 199 14.28 -3.46 -18.10
C ILE A 199 13.31 -3.59 -16.93
N LEU A 200 12.01 -3.59 -17.21
CA LEU A 200 10.97 -3.76 -16.20
C LEU A 200 11.10 -5.14 -15.53
N LEU A 201 11.33 -6.19 -16.31
CA LEU A 201 11.53 -7.54 -15.78
C LEU A 201 12.77 -7.62 -14.88
N CYS A 202 13.85 -6.95 -15.24
CA CYS A 202 15.04 -6.85 -14.40
C CYS A 202 14.76 -6.14 -13.08
N ALA A 203 14.06 -4.99 -13.12
CA ALA A 203 13.64 -4.25 -11.94
C ALA A 203 12.74 -5.10 -11.03
N ASN A 204 11.80 -5.84 -11.59
CA ASN A 204 10.92 -6.74 -10.88
C ASN A 204 11.68 -7.91 -10.25
N LEU A 205 12.65 -8.48 -10.95
CA LEU A 205 13.51 -9.52 -10.39
C LEU A 205 14.26 -9.00 -9.16
N ILE A 206 14.80 -7.78 -9.21
CA ILE A 206 15.43 -7.10 -8.07
C ILE A 206 14.42 -6.87 -6.94
N ALA A 207 13.20 -6.46 -7.25
CA ALA A 207 12.14 -6.24 -6.26
C ALA A 207 11.79 -7.51 -5.47
N THR A 208 11.91 -8.71 -6.07
CA THR A 208 11.74 -9.97 -5.33
C THR A 208 12.77 -10.19 -4.22
N PHE A 209 13.83 -9.41 -4.15
CA PHE A 209 14.84 -9.41 -3.08
C PHE A 209 14.67 -8.25 -2.11
N ALA A 210 13.61 -7.44 -2.22
CA ALA A 210 13.46 -6.17 -1.51
C ALA A 210 13.70 -6.30 0.00
N ILE A 211 13.08 -7.27 0.68
CA ILE A 211 13.26 -7.46 2.13
C ILE A 211 14.69 -7.88 2.47
N THR A 212 15.28 -8.76 1.66
CA THR A 212 16.69 -9.16 1.83
C THR A 212 17.62 -7.95 1.67
N LEU A 213 17.41 -7.12 0.66
CA LEU A 213 18.20 -5.92 0.42
C LEU A 213 18.03 -4.90 1.56
N ILE A 214 16.79 -4.68 2.01
CA ILE A 214 16.50 -3.81 3.15
C ILE A 214 17.23 -4.29 4.41
N HIS A 215 17.22 -5.59 4.69
CA HIS A 215 17.94 -6.15 5.84
C HIS A 215 19.46 -6.01 5.74
N ILE A 216 20.02 -6.10 4.53
CA ILE A 216 21.47 -5.92 4.31
C ILE A 216 21.86 -4.46 4.47
N VAL A 217 21.11 -3.54 3.88
CA VAL A 217 21.43 -2.11 3.82
C VAL A 217 21.23 -1.43 5.18
N PHE A 218 20.19 -1.77 5.90
CA PHE A 218 19.86 -1.10 7.16
C PHE A 218 20.56 -1.74 8.36
N PRO A 219 21.08 -0.93 9.31
CA PRO A 219 21.71 -1.42 10.53
C PRO A 219 20.80 -2.29 11.39
N GLU A 220 21.36 -3.27 12.07
CA GLU A 220 20.64 -4.09 13.04
C GLU A 220 19.95 -3.24 14.11
N GLY A 221 18.75 -3.69 14.54
CA GLY A 221 17.94 -2.97 15.52
C GLY A 221 17.12 -1.81 14.97
N THR A 222 17.28 -1.45 13.68
CA THR A 222 16.35 -0.51 13.01
C THR A 222 15.02 -1.17 12.72
N PHE A 223 13.99 -0.38 12.48
CA PHE A 223 12.67 -0.90 12.03
C PHE A 223 12.83 -1.78 10.79
N PHE A 224 13.52 -1.27 9.77
CA PHE A 224 13.72 -1.96 8.50
C PHE A 224 14.42 -3.32 8.62
N SER A 225 15.40 -3.43 9.53
CA SER A 225 16.11 -4.71 9.75
C SER A 225 15.31 -5.75 10.54
N ARG A 226 14.07 -5.43 10.95
CA ARG A 226 13.19 -6.30 11.74
C ARG A 226 11.91 -6.69 11.00
N VAL A 227 11.70 -6.17 9.79
CA VAL A 227 10.56 -6.58 8.96
C VAL A 227 10.61 -8.09 8.75
N ASN A 228 9.47 -8.75 8.92
CA ASN A 228 9.38 -10.21 8.78
C ASN A 228 9.67 -10.62 7.33
N TYR A 229 10.48 -11.66 7.13
CA TYR A 229 10.83 -12.17 5.80
C TYR A 229 9.63 -12.66 4.99
N ARG A 230 8.50 -13.02 5.61
CA ARG A 230 7.25 -13.34 4.88
C ARG A 230 6.72 -12.18 4.05
N ALA A 231 7.06 -10.95 4.38
CA ALA A 231 6.72 -9.80 3.52
C ALA A 231 7.34 -9.94 2.12
N GLN A 232 8.46 -10.65 1.97
CA GLN A 232 9.05 -10.94 0.67
C GLN A 232 8.18 -11.87 -0.17
N THR A 233 7.48 -12.83 0.45
CA THR A 233 6.50 -13.68 -0.27
C THR A 233 5.39 -12.82 -0.86
N LEU A 234 4.89 -11.84 -0.12
CA LEU A 234 3.85 -10.92 -0.61
C LEU A 234 4.35 -10.09 -1.80
N ILE A 235 5.52 -9.46 -1.65
CA ILE A 235 6.13 -8.67 -2.73
C ILE A 235 6.39 -9.55 -3.96
N THR A 236 6.96 -10.74 -3.76
CA THR A 236 7.22 -11.67 -4.86
C THR A 236 5.92 -12.09 -5.56
N THR A 237 4.83 -12.29 -4.80
CA THR A 237 3.52 -12.65 -5.36
C THR A 237 2.96 -11.52 -6.23
N ILE A 238 2.95 -10.28 -5.72
CA ILE A 238 2.46 -9.11 -6.46
C ILE A 238 3.27 -8.92 -7.74
N VAL A 239 4.60 -8.93 -7.63
CA VAL A 239 5.50 -8.75 -8.78
C VAL A 239 5.34 -9.87 -9.81
N PHE A 240 5.19 -11.11 -9.35
CA PHE A 240 5.01 -12.27 -10.24
C PHE A 240 3.66 -12.22 -10.96
N LEU A 241 2.58 -11.97 -10.25
CA LEU A 241 1.24 -11.95 -10.85
C LEU A 241 1.04 -10.70 -11.71
N GLY A 242 1.32 -9.51 -11.18
CA GLY A 242 1.06 -8.25 -11.89
C GLY A 242 2.03 -8.06 -13.05
N SER A 243 3.32 -7.97 -12.75
CA SER A 243 4.28 -7.60 -13.79
C SER A 243 4.68 -8.77 -14.68
N TYR A 244 5.05 -9.93 -14.12
CA TYR A 244 5.47 -11.05 -14.94
C TYR A 244 4.28 -11.71 -15.66
N CYS A 245 3.27 -12.16 -14.94
CA CYS A 245 2.13 -12.82 -15.57
C CYS A 245 1.27 -11.82 -16.35
N GLY A 246 1.00 -10.66 -15.81
CA GLY A 246 0.17 -9.63 -16.42
C GLY A 246 0.78 -9.10 -17.72
N ASN A 247 1.92 -8.44 -17.62
CA ASN A 247 2.54 -7.77 -18.77
C ASN A 247 3.36 -8.72 -19.64
N TYR A 248 4.20 -9.57 -19.03
CA TYR A 248 5.19 -10.36 -19.76
C TYR A 248 4.60 -11.61 -20.42
N VAL A 249 3.73 -12.34 -19.70
CA VAL A 249 2.94 -13.47 -20.23
C VAL A 249 1.68 -12.98 -20.95
N TRP A 250 1.40 -11.67 -20.90
CA TRP A 250 0.25 -11.04 -21.55
C TRP A 250 -1.11 -11.46 -21.00
N LEU A 251 -1.20 -11.85 -19.74
CA LEU A 251 -2.48 -12.25 -19.14
C LEU A 251 -3.51 -11.10 -19.11
N TYR A 252 -3.08 -9.85 -19.03
CA TYR A 252 -3.98 -8.69 -19.20
C TYR A 252 -4.73 -8.71 -20.54
N ASN A 253 -4.10 -9.24 -21.60
CA ASN A 253 -4.69 -9.30 -22.93
C ASN A 253 -5.43 -10.62 -23.22
N ILE A 254 -5.02 -11.72 -22.58
CA ILE A 254 -5.51 -13.07 -22.87
C ILE A 254 -6.67 -13.45 -21.96
N VAL A 255 -6.58 -13.05 -20.68
CA VAL A 255 -7.58 -13.39 -19.66
C VAL A 255 -8.47 -12.17 -19.40
N PRO A 256 -9.74 -12.23 -19.79
CA PRO A 256 -10.66 -11.12 -19.53
C PRO A 256 -10.69 -10.76 -18.04
N ARG A 257 -10.54 -9.49 -17.72
CA ARG A 257 -10.59 -8.97 -16.34
C ARG A 257 -9.50 -9.54 -15.42
N PHE A 258 -8.33 -9.87 -15.95
CA PHE A 258 -7.20 -10.31 -15.14
C PHE A 258 -6.78 -9.24 -14.14
N ASP A 259 -6.91 -7.99 -14.50
CA ASP A 259 -6.64 -6.84 -13.65
C ASP A 259 -7.55 -6.83 -12.41
N LEU A 260 -8.86 -6.93 -12.58
CA LEU A 260 -9.81 -7.05 -11.47
C LEU A 260 -9.46 -8.20 -10.50
N PHE A 261 -8.96 -9.32 -11.05
CA PHE A 261 -8.45 -10.43 -10.21
C PHE A 261 -7.23 -10.01 -9.40
N LEU A 262 -6.33 -9.23 -9.97
CA LEU A 262 -5.16 -8.72 -9.25
C LEU A 262 -5.57 -7.79 -8.10
N HIS A 263 -6.54 -6.90 -8.32
CA HIS A 263 -7.04 -6.02 -7.26
C HIS A 263 -7.76 -6.79 -6.14
N LEU A 264 -8.48 -7.86 -6.44
CA LEU A 264 -8.98 -8.79 -5.42
C LEU A 264 -7.87 -9.42 -4.58
N VAL A 265 -6.79 -9.86 -5.23
CA VAL A 265 -5.62 -10.46 -4.55
C VAL A 265 -4.84 -9.40 -3.78
N SER A 266 -4.69 -8.21 -4.33
CA SER A 266 -3.92 -7.11 -3.73
C SER A 266 -4.51 -6.68 -2.39
N GLY A 267 -5.83 -6.61 -2.24
CA GLY A 267 -6.47 -6.31 -0.96
C GLY A 267 -6.07 -7.28 0.15
N VAL A 268 -5.99 -8.59 -0.16
CA VAL A 268 -5.50 -9.61 0.78
C VAL A 268 -4.02 -9.40 1.10
N LEU A 269 -3.19 -9.21 0.07
CA LEU A 269 -1.73 -9.07 0.23
C LEU A 269 -1.36 -7.79 0.98
N CYS A 270 -2.06 -6.69 0.74
CA CYS A 270 -1.85 -5.42 1.44
C CYS A 270 -2.19 -5.52 2.94
N VAL A 271 -3.31 -6.17 3.30
CA VAL A 271 -3.64 -6.43 4.71
C VAL A 271 -2.56 -7.29 5.37
N MET A 272 -2.11 -8.34 4.71
CA MET A 272 -1.03 -9.19 5.24
C MET A 272 0.30 -8.44 5.35
N GLY A 273 0.60 -7.55 4.40
CA GLY A 273 1.75 -6.65 4.47
C GLY A 273 1.70 -5.75 5.71
N GLY A 274 0.58 -5.06 5.90
CA GLY A 274 0.32 -4.24 7.09
C GLY A 274 0.41 -5.05 8.39
N TYR A 275 -0.12 -6.27 8.41
CA TYR A 275 -0.01 -7.20 9.53
C TYR A 275 1.46 -7.50 9.89
N TYR A 276 2.30 -7.88 8.94
CA TYR A 276 3.71 -8.16 9.21
C TYR A 276 4.48 -6.90 9.65
N ILE A 277 4.16 -5.75 9.10
CA ILE A 277 4.70 -4.46 9.56
C ILE A 277 4.28 -4.19 11.01
N ALA A 278 3.00 -4.35 11.34
CA ALA A 278 2.49 -4.16 12.69
C ALA A 278 3.16 -5.09 13.71
N LEU A 279 3.38 -6.35 13.36
CA LEU A 279 4.07 -7.32 14.24
C LEU A 279 5.51 -6.93 14.58
N THR A 280 6.19 -6.15 13.72
CA THR A 280 7.52 -5.62 14.04
C THR A 280 7.48 -4.52 15.09
N LEU A 281 6.34 -3.87 15.26
CA LEU A 281 6.13 -2.72 16.13
C LEU A 281 5.39 -3.08 17.42
N VAL A 282 4.47 -4.04 17.33
CA VAL A 282 3.55 -4.42 18.42
C VAL A 282 3.57 -5.93 18.62
N LYS A 283 3.79 -6.38 19.86
CA LYS A 283 3.66 -7.81 20.20
C LYS A 283 2.19 -8.18 20.33
N PRO A 284 1.74 -9.31 19.77
CA PRO A 284 0.36 -9.77 19.87
C PRO A 284 0.10 -10.48 21.21
N ASP A 285 0.33 -9.81 22.34
CA ASP A 285 0.27 -10.34 23.70
C ASP A 285 -1.02 -10.02 24.46
N SER A 286 -1.92 -9.25 23.86
CA SER A 286 -3.18 -8.85 24.45
C SER A 286 -4.27 -8.64 23.40
N LYS A 287 -5.54 -8.76 23.79
CA LYS A 287 -6.67 -8.44 22.91
C LYS A 287 -6.60 -7.02 22.38
N LYS A 288 -6.14 -6.07 23.20
CA LYS A 288 -5.91 -4.68 22.79
C LYS A 288 -4.87 -4.59 21.68
N ASN A 289 -3.75 -5.30 21.82
CA ASN A 289 -2.69 -5.31 20.82
C ASN A 289 -3.14 -6.02 19.54
N ALA A 290 -3.96 -7.08 19.64
CA ALA A 290 -4.57 -7.72 18.45
C ALA A 290 -5.45 -6.73 17.68
N ILE A 291 -6.26 -5.92 18.35
CA ILE A 291 -7.08 -4.88 17.72
C ILE A 291 -6.18 -3.83 17.03
N ILE A 292 -5.11 -3.37 17.69
CA ILE A 292 -4.18 -2.39 17.13
C ILE A 292 -3.51 -2.93 15.86
N ILE A 293 -3.01 -4.17 15.91
CA ILE A 293 -2.37 -4.83 14.77
C ILE A 293 -3.35 -4.93 13.59
N THR A 294 -4.57 -5.36 13.87
CA THR A 294 -5.60 -5.56 12.85
C THR A 294 -6.07 -4.24 12.24
N ALA A 295 -6.31 -3.22 13.08
CA ALA A 295 -6.68 -1.88 12.60
C ALA A 295 -5.57 -1.25 11.76
N PHE A 296 -4.32 -1.40 12.18
CA PHE A 296 -3.16 -0.95 11.39
C PHE A 296 -3.09 -1.67 10.04
N ALA A 297 -3.31 -2.99 10.01
CA ALA A 297 -3.30 -3.77 8.78
C ALA A 297 -4.38 -3.31 7.78
N ALA A 298 -5.58 -3.00 8.28
CA ALA A 298 -6.66 -2.42 7.48
C ALA A 298 -6.28 -1.05 6.90
N LEU A 299 -5.83 -0.14 7.76
CA LEU A 299 -5.43 1.21 7.36
C LEU A 299 -4.25 1.19 6.37
N PHE A 300 -3.30 0.26 6.56
CA PHE A 300 -2.18 0.09 5.64
C PHE A 300 -2.66 -0.36 4.25
N SER A 301 -3.61 -1.28 4.18
CA SER A 301 -4.23 -1.69 2.92
C SER A 301 -4.88 -0.50 2.22
N PHE A 302 -5.69 0.27 2.94
CA PHE A 302 -6.34 1.48 2.39
C PHE A 302 -5.36 2.59 1.99
N PHE A 303 -4.16 2.62 2.53
CA PHE A 303 -3.11 3.54 2.08
C PHE A 303 -2.42 3.05 0.80
N ILE A 304 -2.14 1.76 0.68
CA ILE A 304 -1.41 1.22 -0.47
C ILE A 304 -2.27 1.25 -1.74
N MET A 305 -3.59 1.06 -1.63
CA MET A 305 -4.51 1.07 -2.78
C MET A 305 -4.46 2.38 -3.56
N PRO A 306 -4.74 3.56 -2.97
CA PRO A 306 -4.65 4.81 -3.72
C PRO A 306 -3.23 5.13 -4.18
N ALA A 307 -2.22 4.73 -3.41
CA ALA A 307 -0.84 4.89 -3.84
C ALA A 307 -0.51 4.05 -5.09
N TRP A 308 -1.15 2.92 -5.26
CA TRP A 308 -1.03 2.08 -6.46
C TRP A 308 -1.71 2.76 -7.65
N GLU A 309 -2.98 3.16 -7.54
CA GLU A 309 -3.71 3.86 -8.60
C GLU A 309 -2.98 5.14 -9.05
N ILE A 310 -2.52 5.96 -8.09
CA ILE A 310 -1.72 7.14 -8.39
C ILE A 310 -0.43 6.75 -9.16
N SER A 311 0.20 5.62 -8.84
CA SER A 311 1.39 5.17 -9.53
C SER A 311 1.10 4.73 -10.97
N GLU A 312 -0.05 4.13 -11.23
CA GLU A 312 -0.54 3.77 -12.56
C GLU A 312 -0.88 5.02 -13.37
N PHE A 313 -1.61 5.96 -12.77
CA PHE A 313 -1.90 7.26 -13.36
C PHE A 313 -0.62 8.02 -13.75
N ILE A 314 0.35 8.11 -12.84
CA ILE A 314 1.64 8.75 -13.13
C ILE A 314 2.39 8.01 -14.25
N GLY A 315 2.33 6.68 -14.28
CA GLY A 315 2.91 5.87 -15.34
C GLY A 315 2.29 6.18 -16.69
N ASP A 316 0.99 6.22 -16.76
CA ASP A 316 0.24 6.55 -17.97
C ASP A 316 0.51 8.00 -18.39
N PHE A 317 0.55 8.90 -17.44
CA PHE A 317 0.76 10.32 -17.66
C PHE A 317 2.18 10.65 -18.15
N ILE A 318 3.22 10.01 -17.62
CA ILE A 318 4.63 10.32 -17.98
C ILE A 318 5.11 9.48 -19.16
N TRP A 319 4.76 8.20 -19.21
CA TRP A 319 5.32 7.27 -20.19
C TRP A 319 4.34 6.83 -21.28
N GLY A 320 3.09 7.31 -21.23
CA GLY A 320 2.06 6.93 -22.21
C GLY A 320 1.72 5.45 -22.15
N THR A 321 1.83 4.83 -20.98
CA THR A 321 1.32 3.47 -20.74
C THR A 321 -0.20 3.49 -20.69
N THR A 322 -0.84 2.36 -20.48
CA THR A 322 -2.29 2.22 -20.50
C THR A 322 -2.74 1.32 -19.35
N ASN A 323 -2.16 1.58 -18.17
CA ASN A 323 -2.44 0.78 -16.99
C ASN A 323 -3.87 0.97 -16.50
N GLN A 324 -4.45 2.15 -16.77
CA GLN A 324 -5.80 2.52 -16.32
C GLN A 324 -6.90 2.10 -17.32
N GLY A 325 -6.78 0.92 -17.88
CA GLY A 325 -7.84 0.23 -18.60
C GLY A 325 -8.38 0.91 -19.88
N PHE A 326 -7.59 1.77 -20.53
CA PHE A 326 -8.02 2.54 -21.70
C PHE A 326 -8.59 1.71 -22.88
N TYR A 327 -8.28 0.41 -22.91
CA TYR A 327 -8.69 -0.48 -24.01
C TYR A 327 -9.99 -1.26 -23.73
N TRP A 328 -10.48 -1.26 -22.52
CA TRP A 328 -11.63 -2.03 -22.16
C TRP A 328 -12.89 -1.14 -22.25
N GLY A 329 -13.57 -1.20 -23.36
CA GLY A 329 -14.83 -0.49 -23.52
C GLY A 329 -15.88 -0.92 -22.49
N PRO A 330 -16.76 0.00 -22.06
CA PRO A 330 -17.84 -0.31 -21.14
C PRO A 330 -18.73 -1.40 -21.71
N SER A 331 -19.16 -2.33 -20.89
CA SER A 331 -20.13 -3.35 -21.28
C SER A 331 -21.36 -3.29 -20.39
N ASP A 332 -22.53 -3.57 -20.97
CA ASP A 332 -23.81 -3.74 -20.25
C ASP A 332 -23.72 -4.83 -19.16
N SER A 333 -22.67 -5.64 -19.20
CA SER A 333 -22.42 -6.69 -18.23
C SER A 333 -21.69 -6.21 -16.98
N SER A 334 -21.28 -4.94 -16.89
CA SER A 334 -20.61 -4.41 -15.72
C SER A 334 -21.49 -4.55 -14.47
N PHE A 335 -20.87 -4.81 -13.32
CA PHE A 335 -21.58 -4.95 -12.06
C PHE A 335 -22.37 -3.68 -11.71
N LEU A 336 -21.77 -2.49 -11.87
CA LEU A 336 -22.44 -1.22 -11.59
C LEU A 336 -23.62 -0.98 -12.52
N PHE A 337 -23.51 -1.30 -13.81
CA PHE A 337 -24.63 -1.19 -14.72
C PHE A 337 -25.78 -2.11 -14.32
N LYS A 338 -25.49 -3.36 -13.95
CA LYS A 338 -26.51 -4.32 -13.50
C LYS A 338 -27.21 -3.89 -12.21
N VAL A 339 -26.47 -3.31 -11.27
CA VAL A 339 -27.01 -2.91 -9.96
C VAL A 339 -27.77 -1.58 -10.05
N PHE A 340 -27.24 -0.61 -10.79
CA PHE A 340 -27.77 0.75 -10.77
C PHE A 340 -28.49 1.17 -12.06
N GLY A 341 -28.45 0.34 -13.11
CA GLY A 341 -29.10 0.63 -14.41
C GLY A 341 -28.52 1.84 -15.14
N ARG A 342 -27.36 2.32 -14.72
CA ARG A 342 -26.66 3.50 -15.23
C ARG A 342 -25.18 3.22 -15.45
N GLY A 343 -24.53 4.08 -16.14
CA GLY A 343 -23.10 4.19 -16.14
C GLY A 343 -22.50 3.71 -17.42
N ALA A 344 -21.44 3.24 -17.49
CA ALA A 344 -20.53 2.60 -18.43
C ALA A 344 -20.74 2.82 -19.96
N TYR A 345 -21.74 3.61 -20.39
CA TYR A 345 -21.94 3.94 -21.82
C TYR A 345 -21.08 5.10 -22.30
N ASN A 346 -20.51 5.88 -21.38
CA ASN A 346 -19.63 6.95 -21.79
C ASN A 346 -18.19 6.42 -21.86
N THR A 347 -17.69 6.16 -23.04
CA THR A 347 -16.34 5.65 -23.29
C THR A 347 -15.24 6.56 -22.72
N THR A 348 -15.52 7.85 -22.58
CA THR A 348 -14.57 8.83 -22.03
C THR A 348 -14.40 8.73 -20.53
N LEU A 349 -15.38 8.15 -19.80
CA LEU A 349 -15.32 7.92 -18.36
C LEU A 349 -14.77 6.53 -17.99
N TYR A 350 -14.36 5.75 -18.97
CA TYR A 350 -13.95 4.38 -18.74
C TYR A 350 -12.74 4.24 -17.78
N PRO A 351 -11.68 5.03 -17.89
CA PRO A 351 -10.57 4.97 -16.94
C PRO A 351 -11.01 5.25 -15.49
N LEU A 352 -11.93 6.20 -15.28
CA LEU A 352 -12.49 6.47 -13.96
C LEU A 352 -13.23 5.27 -13.38
N TYR A 353 -14.01 4.56 -14.21
CA TYR A 353 -14.67 3.33 -13.76
C TYR A 353 -13.71 2.21 -13.46
N ASP A 354 -12.62 2.08 -14.21
CA ASP A 354 -11.58 1.09 -14.01
C ASP A 354 -10.93 1.28 -12.64
N THR A 355 -10.34 2.45 -12.39
CA THR A 355 -9.77 2.81 -11.09
C THR A 355 -10.75 2.63 -9.93
N PHE A 356 -12.01 3.04 -10.11
CA PHE A 356 -13.03 2.85 -9.08
C PHE A 356 -13.30 1.37 -8.79
N TYR A 357 -13.40 0.51 -9.81
CA TYR A 357 -13.60 -0.92 -9.61
C TYR A 357 -12.43 -1.57 -8.91
N ASP A 358 -11.23 -1.19 -9.25
CA ASP A 358 -10.00 -1.73 -8.69
C ASP A 358 -9.88 -1.43 -7.20
N VAL A 359 -10.10 -0.17 -6.85
CA VAL A 359 -10.18 0.27 -5.46
C VAL A 359 -11.31 -0.44 -4.70
N LEU A 360 -12.51 -0.53 -5.28
CA LEU A 360 -13.66 -1.16 -4.64
C LEU A 360 -13.41 -2.65 -4.39
N LEU A 361 -12.85 -3.37 -5.35
CA LEU A 361 -12.54 -4.80 -5.20
C LEU A 361 -11.50 -5.04 -4.13
N ALA A 362 -10.47 -4.21 -4.09
CA ALA A 362 -9.46 -4.27 -3.06
C ALA A 362 -10.04 -3.97 -1.66
N VAL A 363 -10.96 -3.01 -1.53
CA VAL A 363 -11.71 -2.73 -0.28
C VAL A 363 -12.57 -3.92 0.13
N VAL A 364 -13.29 -4.52 -0.81
CA VAL A 364 -14.15 -5.69 -0.55
C VAL A 364 -13.36 -6.88 -0.01
N THR A 365 -12.15 -7.13 -0.49
CA THR A 365 -11.29 -8.22 0.00
C THR A 365 -10.52 -7.86 1.27
N THR A 366 -10.29 -6.59 1.52
CA THR A 366 -9.69 -6.10 2.76
C THR A 366 -10.55 -6.47 3.98
N ILE A 367 -11.86 -6.30 3.91
CA ILE A 367 -12.77 -6.53 5.05
C ILE A 367 -12.70 -7.97 5.58
N PRO A 368 -12.94 -9.03 4.79
CA PRO A 368 -12.87 -10.40 5.28
C PRO A 368 -11.45 -10.79 5.72
N THR A 369 -10.40 -10.26 5.07
CA THR A 369 -9.02 -10.53 5.45
C THR A 369 -8.68 -9.94 6.81
N VAL A 370 -9.14 -8.73 7.10
CA VAL A 370 -9.00 -8.08 8.42
C VAL A 370 -9.70 -8.89 9.50
N VAL A 371 -10.93 -9.37 9.23
CA VAL A 371 -11.66 -10.24 10.15
C VAL A 371 -10.89 -11.53 10.39
N TYR A 372 -10.36 -12.16 9.35
CA TYR A 372 -9.54 -13.37 9.49
C TYR A 372 -8.31 -13.14 10.37
N VAL A 373 -7.55 -12.07 10.13
CA VAL A 373 -6.37 -11.70 10.93
C VAL A 373 -6.75 -11.50 12.39
N TYR A 374 -7.84 -10.80 12.68
CA TYR A 374 -8.32 -10.59 14.04
C TYR A 374 -8.70 -11.89 14.74
N LEU A 375 -9.44 -12.75 14.06
CA LEU A 375 -9.87 -14.05 14.62
C LEU A 375 -8.66 -14.97 14.85
N SER A 376 -7.70 -14.98 13.93
CA SER A 376 -6.46 -15.76 14.07
C SER A 376 -5.68 -15.33 15.32
N LEU A 377 -5.40 -14.03 15.47
CA LEU A 377 -4.69 -13.49 16.63
C LEU A 377 -5.41 -13.81 17.97
N THR A 378 -6.74 -13.66 17.99
CA THR A 378 -7.50 -13.90 19.21
C THR A 378 -7.64 -15.38 19.55
N SER A 379 -7.63 -16.28 18.58
CA SER A 379 -7.66 -17.73 18.79
C SER A 379 -6.34 -18.24 19.38
N GLU A 380 -5.21 -17.77 18.89
CA GLU A 380 -3.88 -18.08 19.44
C GLU A 380 -3.77 -17.63 20.90
N PHE A 381 -4.36 -16.50 21.22
CA PHE A 381 -4.42 -15.95 22.57
C PHE A 381 -5.17 -16.84 23.55
N LYS A 382 -6.31 -17.37 23.12
CA LYS A 382 -7.12 -18.31 23.92
C LYS A 382 -6.37 -19.62 24.15
N LYS A 383 -5.71 -20.15 23.12
CA LYS A 383 -4.90 -21.38 23.24
C LYS A 383 -3.72 -21.19 24.19
N GLY A 384 -3.01 -20.06 24.11
CA GLY A 384 -1.90 -19.74 25.01
C GLY A 384 -2.31 -19.65 26.47
N LYS A 385 -3.47 -19.04 26.78
CA LYS A 385 -4.03 -18.99 28.15
C LYS A 385 -4.44 -20.36 28.68
N SER A 386 -5.10 -21.17 27.85
CA SER A 386 -5.51 -22.54 28.25
C SER A 386 -4.31 -23.43 28.57
N LEU A 387 -3.21 -23.31 27.79
CA LEU A 387 -1.97 -24.03 28.06
C LEU A 387 -1.26 -23.56 29.35
N ALA A 388 -1.29 -22.27 29.65
CA ALA A 388 -0.73 -21.71 30.86
C ALA A 388 -1.50 -22.18 32.10
N GLN A 389 -2.84 -22.14 32.08
CA GLN A 389 -3.71 -22.63 33.15
C GLN A 389 -3.50 -24.11 33.39
N SER A 390 -3.42 -24.94 32.34
CA SER A 390 -3.21 -26.37 32.48
C SER A 390 -1.83 -26.74 33.07
N LYS A 391 -0.84 -25.86 32.92
CA LYS A 391 0.49 -26.02 33.55
C LYS A 391 0.44 -25.65 35.04
N GLU A 392 -0.19 -24.53 35.40
CA GLU A 392 -0.39 -24.13 36.80
C GLU A 392 -1.18 -25.16 37.60
N GLU A 393 -2.25 -25.70 37.03
CA GLU A 393 -3.05 -26.78 37.68
C GLU A 393 -2.20 -28.05 37.91
N LYS A 394 -1.33 -28.42 36.96
CA LYS A 394 -0.46 -29.58 37.12
C LYS A 394 0.64 -29.36 38.15
N GLU A 395 1.19 -28.15 38.25
CA GLU A 395 2.18 -27.80 39.27
C GLU A 395 1.57 -27.74 40.67
N THR A 396 0.30 -27.32 40.80
CA THR A 396 -0.43 -27.25 42.08
C THR A 396 -0.86 -28.64 42.59
N VAL A 397 -0.98 -29.63 41.72
CA VAL A 397 -1.33 -31.03 42.09
C VAL A 397 -0.10 -31.85 42.50
N ILE A 398 1.11 -31.35 42.23
CA ILE A 398 2.39 -32.04 42.55
C ILE A 398 2.98 -31.55 43.88
N CYS A 399 2.46 -30.45 44.45
CA CYS A 399 2.78 -29.96 45.78
C CYS A 399 1.73 -30.45 46.81
#